data_8a65c8754fe8dd01230393c471809c7f
#
_entry.id   8a65c8754fe8dd01230393c471809c7f
#
_cell.length_a   1.000
_cell.length_b   1.000
_cell.length_c   1.000
_cell.angle_alpha   90.00
_cell.angle_beta   90.00
_cell.angle_gamma   90.00
#
_symmetry.space_group_name_H-M   'P 1'
#
loop_
_entity.id
_entity.type
_entity.pdbx_description
1 polymer ?
#
loop_
_entity_poly.entity_id
_entity_poly.type
_entity_poly.pdbx_seq_one_letter_code
_entity_poly.pdbx_strand_id
1 'polypeptide(L)'
;ASDVYKRQAEKSARVVEFIKEHLERIEWLKQVDPDVQFVGVGGNFRNLGRISRIIKKYPFDMMHNYQLPVEEFNQMYNTIKELPTETVARIKGLSSGRGDTFPTALAVIKAVIDYMHFDKITVSGCGLREGAMFHHAVPSTDEKPLSDILGHSLQTLMHYFDINIPHAEHVYNLSMQLFKQLKVLHKLPRCYIKVLRVATLLHDSGMRIKYYDHHKHSSYIILNSNLYGISHKDLVMASMVAGGHRKNEFNDVEFLKYRVMLTDEDVDAIRKLSVILRIAESFDRSMSGLITGINCDVLGDSVIMKTETEGDASLEIKDALSSSNEFRRAYGKNLEIL
;
A
#
# COMPACT_ATOMS: atom_id res chain seq x y z
N ALA A 1 23.25 36.78 -15.75
CA ALA A 1 22.36 35.82 -15.03
C ALA A 1 20.94 35.86 -15.58
N SER A 2 20.29 37.02 -15.76
CA SER A 2 18.89 37.11 -16.23
C SER A 2 18.65 36.48 -17.59
N ASP A 3 19.59 36.58 -18.54
CA ASP A 3 19.44 36.06 -19.91
C ASP A 3 19.51 34.53 -19.99
N VAL A 4 20.29 33.88 -19.14
CA VAL A 4 20.37 32.39 -19.09
C VAL A 4 19.06 31.82 -18.59
N TYR A 5 18.45 32.42 -17.56
CA TYR A 5 17.16 31.99 -17.01
C TYR A 5 16.02 32.14 -18.02
N LYS A 6 15.95 33.28 -18.73
CA LYS A 6 14.96 33.50 -19.78
C LYS A 6 15.08 32.47 -20.89
N ARG A 7 16.29 32.20 -21.38
CA ARG A 7 16.55 31.19 -22.42
C ARG A 7 16.09 29.79 -22.02
N GLN A 8 16.28 29.38 -20.77
CA GLN A 8 15.88 28.04 -20.31
C GLN A 8 14.35 27.94 -20.17
N ALA A 9 13.69 28.95 -19.64
CA ALA A 9 12.24 29.00 -19.57
C ALA A 9 11.58 29.03 -20.96
N GLU A 10 12.11 29.82 -21.89
CA GLU A 10 11.65 29.86 -23.30
C GLU A 10 11.86 28.50 -23.99
N LYS A 11 12.99 27.83 -23.76
CA LYS A 11 13.25 26.49 -24.28
C LYS A 11 12.25 25.47 -23.75
N SER A 12 11.96 25.52 -22.47
CA SER A 12 10.94 24.65 -21.83
C SER A 12 9.55 24.89 -22.42
N ALA A 13 9.15 26.14 -22.62
CA ALA A 13 7.85 26.49 -23.23
C ALA A 13 7.73 25.94 -24.66
N ARG A 14 8.77 26.09 -25.49
CA ARG A 14 8.81 25.52 -26.85
C ARG A 14 8.69 24.00 -26.86
N VAL A 15 9.32 23.32 -25.90
CA VAL A 15 9.21 21.85 -25.76
C VAL A 15 7.77 21.47 -25.41
N VAL A 16 7.12 22.17 -24.48
CA VAL A 16 5.73 21.91 -24.11
C VAL A 16 4.81 22.04 -25.31
N GLU A 17 4.95 23.13 -26.09
CA GLU A 17 4.13 23.39 -27.28
C GLU A 17 4.36 22.35 -28.37
N PHE A 18 5.61 22.04 -28.68
CA PHE A 18 5.97 20.98 -29.62
C PHE A 18 5.35 19.62 -29.26
N ILE A 19 5.42 19.25 -27.99
CA ILE A 19 4.82 17.98 -27.52
C ILE A 19 3.30 18.01 -27.62
N LYS A 20 2.65 19.11 -27.25
CA LYS A 20 1.18 19.25 -27.38
C LYS A 20 0.72 19.06 -28.82
N GLU A 21 1.36 19.71 -29.78
CA GLU A 21 1.06 19.52 -31.22
C GLU A 21 1.18 18.06 -31.67
N HIS A 22 2.14 17.30 -31.12
CA HIS A 22 2.30 15.89 -31.42
C HIS A 22 1.23 15.03 -30.76
N LEU A 23 0.86 15.33 -29.51
CA LEU A 23 -0.22 14.62 -28.79
C LEU A 23 -1.56 14.77 -29.49
N GLU A 24 -1.86 15.95 -30.07
CA GLU A 24 -3.10 16.22 -30.83
C GLU A 24 -3.26 15.32 -32.05
N ARG A 25 -2.16 14.84 -32.62
CA ARG A 25 -2.14 13.94 -33.80
C ARG A 25 -2.37 12.47 -33.44
N ILE A 26 -2.40 12.13 -32.14
CA ILE A 26 -2.55 10.75 -31.68
C ILE A 26 -4.03 10.47 -31.43
N GLU A 27 -4.69 9.85 -32.39
CA GLU A 27 -6.13 9.63 -32.37
C GLU A 27 -6.61 8.80 -31.15
N TRP A 28 -5.88 7.76 -30.76
CA TRP A 28 -6.29 6.93 -29.62
C TRP A 28 -6.28 7.69 -28.28
N LEU A 29 -5.47 8.76 -28.11
CA LEU A 29 -5.48 9.60 -26.90
C LEU A 29 -6.82 10.31 -26.70
N LYS A 30 -7.52 10.63 -27.79
CA LYS A 30 -8.84 11.29 -27.76
C LYS A 30 -9.94 10.35 -27.27
N GLN A 31 -9.68 9.04 -27.23
CA GLN A 31 -10.62 7.98 -26.86
C GLN A 31 -10.29 7.36 -25.49
N VAL A 32 -9.29 7.90 -24.79
CA VAL A 32 -8.87 7.40 -23.49
C VAL A 32 -9.94 7.72 -22.44
N ASP A 33 -10.25 6.72 -21.61
CA ASP A 33 -11.18 6.87 -20.48
C ASP A 33 -10.70 7.99 -19.54
N PRO A 34 -11.58 8.91 -19.10
CA PRO A 34 -11.22 9.94 -18.12
C PRO A 34 -10.64 9.41 -16.81
N ASP A 35 -10.98 8.19 -16.41
CA ASP A 35 -10.52 7.56 -15.18
C ASP A 35 -9.15 6.86 -15.32
N VAL A 36 -8.49 6.96 -16.49
CA VAL A 36 -7.18 6.36 -16.72
C VAL A 36 -6.11 6.97 -15.82
N GLN A 37 -5.20 6.12 -15.34
CA GLN A 37 -4.10 6.55 -14.49
C GLN A 37 -2.85 6.89 -15.30
N PHE A 38 -2.19 8.00 -14.94
CA PHE A 38 -0.87 8.33 -15.47
C PHE A 38 0.24 7.64 -14.68
N VAL A 39 0.83 6.60 -15.25
CA VAL A 39 1.93 5.84 -14.64
C VAL A 39 3.25 6.21 -15.29
N GLY A 40 4.12 6.84 -14.52
CA GLY A 40 5.46 7.24 -14.96
C GLY A 40 6.47 6.11 -14.78
N VAL A 41 7.05 5.64 -15.90
CA VAL A 41 8.07 4.59 -15.94
C VAL A 41 9.42 5.17 -16.32
N GLY A 42 10.48 4.78 -15.63
CA GLY A 42 11.85 5.15 -15.97
C GLY A 42 12.53 6.14 -15.02
N GLY A 43 13.77 6.50 -15.36
CA GLY A 43 14.67 7.23 -14.46
C GLY A 43 14.20 8.64 -14.12
N ASN A 44 13.58 9.37 -15.05
CA ASN A 44 13.10 10.73 -14.80
C ASN A 44 11.95 10.76 -13.80
N PHE A 45 10.99 9.83 -13.91
CA PHE A 45 9.90 9.71 -12.94
C PHE A 45 10.40 9.28 -11.57
N ARG A 46 11.38 8.37 -11.50
CA ARG A 46 12.01 7.99 -10.22
C ARG A 46 12.78 9.15 -9.59
N ASN A 47 13.44 9.98 -10.38
CA ASN A 47 14.10 11.20 -9.90
C ASN A 47 13.06 12.19 -9.36
N LEU A 48 11.98 12.41 -10.10
CA LEU A 48 10.88 13.28 -9.69
C LEU A 48 10.27 12.83 -8.35
N GLY A 49 9.98 11.53 -8.23
CA GLY A 49 9.48 10.96 -6.98
C GLY A 49 10.47 11.10 -5.82
N ARG A 50 11.78 10.88 -6.03
CA ARG A 50 12.82 11.07 -4.99
C ARG A 50 12.91 12.51 -4.52
N ILE A 51 12.91 13.46 -5.44
CA ILE A 51 12.95 14.90 -5.12
C ILE A 51 11.73 15.27 -4.29
N SER A 52 10.52 14.90 -4.73
CA SER A 52 9.28 15.17 -4.00
C SER A 52 9.31 14.57 -2.59
N ARG A 53 9.72 13.32 -2.44
CA ARG A 53 9.82 12.65 -1.13
C ARG A 53 10.79 13.36 -0.18
N ILE A 54 11.93 13.82 -0.68
CA ILE A 54 12.90 14.58 0.12
C ILE A 54 12.30 15.90 0.59
N ILE A 55 11.63 16.64 -0.31
CA ILE A 55 10.98 17.91 0.01
C ILE A 55 9.94 17.73 1.12
N LYS A 56 9.11 16.67 0.99
CA LYS A 56 8.03 16.36 1.95
C LYS A 56 8.50 15.67 3.22
N LYS A 57 9.76 15.25 3.31
CA LYS A 57 10.21 14.33 4.37
C LYS A 57 9.32 13.10 4.46
N TYR A 58 8.95 12.55 3.30
CA TYR A 58 8.03 11.42 3.20
C TYR A 58 8.62 10.21 3.92
N PRO A 59 7.89 9.60 4.87
CA PRO A 59 8.48 8.65 5.81
C PRO A 59 8.71 7.25 5.23
N PHE A 60 8.15 6.97 4.05
CA PHE A 60 8.19 5.64 3.43
C PHE A 60 9.17 5.60 2.26
N ASP A 61 10.05 4.60 2.22
CA ASP A 61 11.20 4.61 1.28
C ASP A 61 10.94 3.87 -0.05
N MET A 62 9.78 3.26 -0.23
CA MET A 62 9.42 2.61 -1.49
C MET A 62 9.12 3.65 -2.58
N MET A 63 9.64 3.43 -3.80
CA MET A 63 9.36 4.30 -4.95
C MET A 63 8.19 3.79 -5.79
N HIS A 64 8.00 2.47 -5.86
CA HIS A 64 6.89 1.90 -6.61
C HIS A 64 5.56 2.32 -5.99
N ASN A 65 4.64 2.76 -6.84
CA ASN A 65 3.32 3.28 -6.44
C ASN A 65 3.34 4.58 -5.61
N TYR A 66 4.47 5.34 -5.63
CA TYR A 66 4.49 6.68 -5.08
C TYR A 66 3.59 7.59 -5.93
N GLN A 67 2.64 8.25 -5.28
CA GLN A 67 1.71 9.18 -5.94
C GLN A 67 2.16 10.61 -5.71
N LEU A 68 2.35 11.35 -6.79
CA LEU A 68 2.70 12.75 -6.80
C LEU A 68 1.52 13.56 -7.36
N PRO A 69 0.85 14.41 -6.56
CA PRO A 69 -0.16 15.33 -7.05
C PRO A 69 0.39 16.27 -8.13
N VAL A 70 -0.40 16.56 -9.16
CA VAL A 70 0.01 17.43 -10.27
C VAL A 70 0.29 18.85 -9.79
N GLU A 71 -0.39 19.33 -8.78
CA GLU A 71 -0.11 20.63 -8.18
C GLU A 71 1.33 20.73 -7.67
N GLU A 72 1.81 19.71 -6.95
CA GLU A 72 3.19 19.66 -6.48
C GLU A 72 4.20 19.50 -7.61
N PHE A 73 3.85 18.68 -8.61
CA PHE A 73 4.66 18.58 -9.82
C PHE A 73 4.80 19.97 -10.48
N ASN A 74 3.72 20.74 -10.61
CA ASN A 74 3.74 22.07 -11.20
C ASN A 74 4.61 23.05 -10.41
N GLN A 75 4.60 22.99 -9.09
CA GLN A 75 5.48 23.80 -8.24
C GLN A 75 6.96 23.45 -8.49
N MET A 76 7.31 22.16 -8.52
CA MET A 76 8.66 21.71 -8.83
C MET A 76 9.09 22.08 -10.25
N TYR A 77 8.23 21.87 -11.24
CA TYR A 77 8.49 22.25 -12.64
C TYR A 77 8.78 23.75 -12.76
N ASN A 78 7.93 24.60 -12.18
CA ASN A 78 8.09 26.05 -12.24
C ASN A 78 9.39 26.52 -11.60
N THR A 79 9.79 25.89 -10.49
CA THR A 79 11.08 26.18 -9.84
C THR A 79 12.25 25.73 -10.72
N ILE A 80 12.23 24.48 -11.19
CA ILE A 80 13.39 23.85 -11.84
C ILE A 80 13.62 24.44 -13.24
N LYS A 81 12.57 24.80 -14.00
CA LYS A 81 12.70 25.37 -15.35
C LYS A 81 13.48 26.68 -15.39
N GLU A 82 13.56 27.39 -14.25
CA GLU A 82 14.24 28.66 -14.11
C GLU A 82 15.68 28.53 -13.59
N LEU A 83 16.09 27.33 -13.14
CA LEU A 83 17.41 27.12 -12.55
C LEU A 83 18.49 26.87 -13.62
N PRO A 84 19.73 27.36 -13.41
CA PRO A 84 20.87 26.97 -14.23
C PRO A 84 21.14 25.47 -14.14
N THR A 85 21.64 24.87 -15.22
CA THR A 85 21.98 23.43 -15.30
C THR A 85 22.85 22.96 -14.14
N GLU A 86 23.84 23.74 -13.74
CA GLU A 86 24.73 23.44 -12.62
C GLU A 86 23.99 23.36 -11.28
N THR A 87 22.99 24.21 -11.08
CA THR A 87 22.14 24.20 -9.88
C THR A 87 21.19 23.01 -9.92
N VAL A 88 20.58 22.72 -11.09
CA VAL A 88 19.76 21.53 -11.27
C VAL A 88 20.53 20.25 -10.94
N ALA A 89 21.78 20.15 -11.41
CA ALA A 89 22.64 18.99 -11.14
C ALA A 89 22.90 18.73 -9.64
N ARG A 90 22.73 19.76 -8.79
CA ARG A 90 22.93 19.66 -7.32
C ARG A 90 21.64 19.39 -6.54
N ILE A 91 20.49 19.26 -7.23
CA ILE A 91 19.22 18.98 -6.55
C ILE A 91 19.31 17.61 -5.87
N LYS A 92 19.05 17.57 -4.56
CA LYS A 92 19.01 16.33 -3.79
C LYS A 92 17.92 15.40 -4.34
N GLY A 93 18.26 14.16 -4.63
CA GLY A 93 17.35 13.17 -5.22
C GLY A 93 17.49 13.03 -6.73
N LEU A 94 18.13 13.98 -7.42
CA LEU A 94 18.46 13.83 -8.84
C LEU A 94 19.69 12.92 -9.02
N SER A 95 19.60 11.99 -9.95
CA SER A 95 20.72 11.12 -10.31
C SER A 95 21.84 11.93 -10.99
N SER A 96 23.11 11.57 -10.70
CA SER A 96 24.29 12.18 -11.34
C SER A 96 24.17 12.19 -12.87
N GLY A 97 24.66 13.27 -13.50
CA GLY A 97 24.67 13.45 -14.96
C GLY A 97 23.30 13.77 -15.58
N ARG A 98 22.29 14.14 -14.80
CA ARG A 98 20.93 14.45 -15.31
C ARG A 98 20.57 15.92 -15.29
N GLY A 99 21.47 16.81 -14.85
CA GLY A 99 21.17 18.23 -14.68
C GLY A 99 20.78 18.97 -15.97
N ASP A 100 21.31 18.54 -17.09
CA ASP A 100 21.08 19.11 -18.43
C ASP A 100 19.76 18.62 -19.08
N THR A 101 19.42 17.35 -18.86
CA THR A 101 18.26 16.69 -19.52
C THR A 101 16.99 16.74 -18.68
N PHE A 102 17.12 16.86 -17.36
CA PHE A 102 15.98 16.77 -16.45
C PHE A 102 14.94 17.89 -16.65
N PRO A 103 15.29 19.18 -16.81
CA PRO A 103 14.32 20.24 -17.09
C PRO A 103 13.51 19.97 -18.35
N THR A 104 14.17 19.48 -19.42
CA THR A 104 13.49 19.11 -20.68
C THR A 104 12.53 17.93 -20.46
N ALA A 105 12.94 16.92 -19.70
CA ALA A 105 12.06 15.79 -19.35
C ALA A 105 10.82 16.25 -18.55
N LEU A 106 10.99 17.20 -17.62
CA LEU A 106 9.85 17.78 -16.89
C LEU A 106 8.91 18.56 -17.82
N ALA A 107 9.43 19.26 -18.84
CA ALA A 107 8.61 19.95 -19.82
C ALA A 107 7.75 18.98 -20.66
N VAL A 108 8.31 17.82 -21.03
CA VAL A 108 7.55 16.74 -21.71
C VAL A 108 6.43 16.22 -20.80
N ILE A 109 6.76 15.91 -19.54
CA ILE A 109 5.76 15.42 -18.55
C ILE A 109 4.67 16.48 -18.35
N LYS A 110 5.03 17.76 -18.27
CA LYS A 110 4.09 18.88 -18.16
C LYS A 110 3.11 18.93 -19.34
N ALA A 111 3.62 18.79 -20.56
CA ALA A 111 2.79 18.78 -21.74
C ALA A 111 1.75 17.66 -21.75
N VAL A 112 2.15 16.45 -21.34
CA VAL A 112 1.24 15.30 -21.24
C VAL A 112 0.17 15.53 -20.17
N ILE A 113 0.57 16.02 -18.99
CA ILE A 113 -0.36 16.31 -17.89
C ILE A 113 -1.39 17.35 -18.32
N ASP A 114 -0.95 18.45 -18.94
CA ASP A 114 -1.83 19.52 -19.37
C ASP A 114 -2.80 19.08 -20.46
N TYR A 115 -2.33 18.25 -21.38
CA TYR A 115 -3.15 17.75 -22.49
C TYR A 115 -4.22 16.78 -22.03
N MET A 116 -3.86 15.86 -21.10
CA MET A 116 -4.75 14.79 -20.62
C MET A 116 -5.51 15.16 -19.33
N HIS A 117 -5.20 16.32 -18.71
CA HIS A 117 -5.82 16.80 -17.48
C HIS A 117 -5.70 15.84 -16.28
N PHE A 118 -4.56 15.16 -16.16
CA PHE A 118 -4.30 14.30 -15.00
C PHE A 118 -4.20 15.11 -13.72
N ASP A 119 -4.65 14.51 -12.59
CA ASP A 119 -4.58 15.07 -11.25
C ASP A 119 -3.35 14.60 -10.46
N LYS A 120 -2.79 13.47 -10.84
CA LYS A 120 -1.64 12.84 -10.17
C LYS A 120 -0.78 12.00 -11.12
N ILE A 121 0.47 11.83 -10.73
CA ILE A 121 1.44 10.93 -11.36
C ILE A 121 1.69 9.76 -10.41
N THR A 122 1.52 8.54 -10.87
CA THR A 122 1.94 7.34 -10.14
C THR A 122 3.31 6.90 -10.64
N VAL A 123 4.30 6.81 -9.75
CA VAL A 123 5.67 6.43 -10.13
C VAL A 123 5.85 4.92 -10.09
N SER A 124 6.29 4.32 -11.19
CA SER A 124 6.67 2.91 -11.23
C SER A 124 8.11 2.71 -10.72
N GLY A 125 8.28 1.82 -9.76
CA GLY A 125 9.59 1.30 -9.35
C GLY A 125 10.18 0.34 -10.39
N CYS A 126 9.32 -0.32 -11.17
CA CYS A 126 9.71 -1.23 -12.26
C CYS A 126 9.96 -0.47 -13.55
N GLY A 127 10.73 -1.06 -14.44
CA GLY A 127 11.07 -0.50 -15.74
C GLY A 127 11.13 -1.56 -16.84
N LEU A 128 11.78 -1.23 -17.95
CA LEU A 128 11.89 -2.11 -19.10
C LEU A 128 12.55 -3.46 -18.76
N ARG A 129 13.55 -3.47 -17.89
CA ARG A 129 14.27 -4.70 -17.50
C ARG A 129 13.34 -5.66 -16.75
N GLU A 130 12.61 -5.17 -15.77
CA GLU A 130 11.66 -5.93 -14.99
C GLU A 130 10.54 -6.47 -15.89
N GLY A 131 10.05 -5.66 -16.85
CA GLY A 131 9.06 -6.08 -17.84
C GLY A 131 9.60 -7.17 -18.77
N ALA A 132 10.85 -7.06 -19.25
CA ALA A 132 11.48 -8.07 -20.09
C ALA A 132 11.69 -9.39 -19.33
N MET A 133 12.12 -9.32 -18.06
CA MET A 133 12.27 -10.51 -17.21
C MET A 133 10.90 -11.20 -16.96
N PHE A 134 9.88 -10.43 -16.67
CA PHE A 134 8.52 -10.94 -16.50
C PHE A 134 8.00 -11.62 -17.77
N HIS A 135 8.22 -10.98 -18.92
CA HIS A 135 7.81 -11.55 -20.22
C HIS A 135 8.48 -12.89 -20.52
N HIS A 136 9.76 -13.05 -20.10
CA HIS A 136 10.52 -14.29 -20.30
C HIS A 136 10.17 -15.36 -19.26
N ALA A 137 10.01 -14.99 -17.99
CA ALA A 137 9.80 -15.92 -16.89
C ALA A 137 8.37 -16.46 -16.81
N VAL A 138 7.38 -15.64 -17.19
CA VAL A 138 5.98 -16.07 -17.22
C VAL A 138 5.67 -16.62 -18.60
N PRO A 139 5.29 -17.91 -18.72
CA PRO A 139 4.90 -18.51 -19.99
C PRO A 139 3.87 -17.62 -20.69
N SER A 140 3.89 -17.62 -22.02
CA SER A 140 2.94 -16.85 -22.81
C SER A 140 1.53 -17.39 -22.56
N THR A 141 0.86 -16.82 -21.59
CA THR A 141 -0.57 -16.97 -21.39
C THR A 141 -1.25 -15.83 -22.12
N ASP A 142 -2.41 -16.09 -22.72
CA ASP A 142 -3.23 -15.05 -23.34
C ASP A 142 -3.73 -14.02 -22.31
N GLU A 143 -3.55 -14.29 -21.00
CA GLU A 143 -3.96 -13.48 -19.87
C GLU A 143 -2.83 -12.61 -19.29
N LYS A 144 -2.25 -11.77 -20.10
CA LYS A 144 -1.37 -10.69 -19.60
C LYS A 144 -2.16 -9.38 -19.66
N PRO A 145 -2.12 -8.57 -18.60
CA PRO A 145 -1.41 -8.65 -17.33
C PRO A 145 -2.06 -9.57 -16.28
N LEU A 146 -1.35 -9.86 -15.17
CA LEU A 146 -1.88 -10.63 -14.05
C LEU A 146 -3.16 -9.98 -13.50
N SER A 147 -4.22 -10.76 -13.35
CA SER A 147 -5.51 -10.27 -12.86
C SER A 147 -5.49 -9.87 -11.37
N ASP A 148 -4.72 -10.60 -10.55
CA ASP A 148 -4.53 -10.31 -9.11
C ASP A 148 -3.03 -10.14 -8.77
N ILE A 149 -2.50 -8.95 -9.05
CA ILE A 149 -1.10 -8.60 -8.78
C ILE A 149 -0.79 -8.73 -7.27
N LEU A 150 -1.71 -8.28 -6.40
CA LEU A 150 -1.52 -8.36 -4.96
C LEU A 150 -1.49 -9.81 -4.49
N GLY A 151 -2.41 -10.64 -4.97
CA GLY A 151 -2.45 -12.07 -4.63
C GLY A 151 -1.17 -12.78 -5.03
N HIS A 152 -0.65 -12.54 -6.24
CA HIS A 152 0.62 -13.09 -6.69
C HIS A 152 1.80 -12.66 -5.81
N SER A 153 1.87 -11.37 -5.43
CA SER A 153 2.90 -10.85 -4.53
C SER A 153 2.81 -11.49 -3.14
N LEU A 154 1.61 -11.67 -2.61
CA LEU A 154 1.39 -12.31 -1.32
C LEU A 154 1.83 -13.78 -1.33
N GLN A 155 1.43 -14.55 -2.33
CA GLN A 155 1.86 -15.94 -2.49
C GLN A 155 3.39 -16.06 -2.56
N THR A 156 4.04 -15.19 -3.33
CA THR A 156 5.51 -15.15 -3.42
C THR A 156 6.16 -14.92 -2.05
N LEU A 157 5.64 -13.97 -1.26
CA LEU A 157 6.18 -13.68 0.08
C LEU A 157 5.86 -14.79 1.08
N MET A 158 4.68 -15.39 1.02
CA MET A 158 4.31 -16.51 1.89
C MET A 158 5.27 -17.68 1.71
N HIS A 159 5.61 -18.02 0.46
CA HIS A 159 6.63 -19.05 0.18
C HIS A 159 8.04 -18.63 0.61
N TYR A 160 8.42 -17.37 0.34
CA TYR A 160 9.76 -16.87 0.69
C TYR A 160 10.02 -16.87 2.20
N PHE A 161 9.02 -16.53 3.00
CA PHE A 161 9.11 -16.51 4.46
C PHE A 161 8.70 -17.82 5.12
N ASP A 162 8.43 -18.88 4.34
CA ASP A 162 8.06 -20.21 4.83
C ASP A 162 6.86 -20.16 5.80
N ILE A 163 5.83 -19.39 5.40
CA ILE A 163 4.61 -19.24 6.21
C ILE A 163 3.79 -20.54 6.13
N ASN A 164 3.17 -20.93 7.23
CA ASN A 164 2.17 -22.00 7.24
C ASN A 164 0.93 -21.54 6.43
N ILE A 165 0.92 -21.89 5.14
CA ILE A 165 -0.11 -21.44 4.20
C ILE A 165 -1.52 -21.89 4.63
N PRO A 166 -1.77 -23.16 5.02
CA PRO A 166 -3.08 -23.59 5.50
C PRO A 166 -3.59 -22.73 6.67
N HIS A 167 -2.74 -22.48 7.67
CA HIS A 167 -3.08 -21.61 8.80
C HIS A 167 -3.39 -20.17 8.37
N ALA A 168 -2.50 -19.56 7.58
CA ALA A 168 -2.67 -18.18 7.15
C ALA A 168 -3.94 -17.97 6.31
N GLU A 169 -4.27 -18.91 5.42
CA GLU A 169 -5.49 -18.89 4.61
C GLU A 169 -6.74 -19.11 5.48
N HIS A 170 -6.66 -19.99 6.47
CA HIS A 170 -7.75 -20.21 7.41
C HIS A 170 -8.02 -18.96 8.25
N VAL A 171 -6.99 -18.36 8.85
CA VAL A 171 -7.09 -17.10 9.58
C VAL A 171 -7.64 -15.97 8.68
N TYR A 172 -7.24 -15.92 7.40
CA TYR A 172 -7.82 -14.97 6.46
C TYR A 172 -9.32 -15.21 6.25
N ASN A 173 -9.75 -16.45 6.06
CA ASN A 173 -11.16 -16.79 5.86
C ASN A 173 -12.01 -16.43 7.09
N LEU A 174 -11.54 -16.75 8.30
CA LEU A 174 -12.20 -16.39 9.57
C LEU A 174 -12.24 -14.85 9.74
N SER A 175 -11.14 -14.15 9.43
CA SER A 175 -11.09 -12.69 9.48
C SER A 175 -12.10 -12.06 8.51
N MET A 176 -12.29 -12.63 7.33
CA MET A 176 -13.27 -12.14 6.36
C MET A 176 -14.71 -12.40 6.81
N GLN A 177 -14.98 -13.52 7.49
CA GLN A 177 -16.28 -13.78 8.10
C GLN A 177 -16.56 -12.74 9.19
N LEU A 178 -15.62 -12.53 10.13
CA LEU A 178 -15.73 -11.50 11.17
C LEU A 178 -15.93 -10.10 10.59
N PHE A 179 -15.17 -9.74 9.56
CA PHE A 179 -15.32 -8.45 8.89
C PHE A 179 -16.72 -8.26 8.29
N LYS A 180 -17.31 -9.29 7.69
CA LYS A 180 -18.66 -9.24 7.16
C LYS A 180 -19.72 -9.16 8.28
N GLN A 181 -19.60 -10.00 9.29
CA GLN A 181 -20.56 -10.12 10.40
C GLN A 181 -20.59 -8.87 11.29
N LEU A 182 -19.42 -8.26 11.55
CA LEU A 182 -19.29 -7.06 12.37
C LEU A 182 -19.48 -5.75 11.59
N LYS A 183 -19.95 -5.79 10.34
CA LYS A 183 -20.08 -4.61 9.46
C LYS A 183 -20.92 -3.49 10.09
N VAL A 184 -21.96 -3.82 10.82
CA VAL A 184 -22.85 -2.86 11.50
C VAL A 184 -22.10 -2.08 12.58
N LEU A 185 -21.10 -2.69 13.22
CA LEU A 185 -20.29 -2.09 14.28
C LEU A 185 -19.10 -1.32 13.75
N HIS A 186 -18.28 -1.94 12.88
CA HIS A 186 -17.08 -1.27 12.42
C HIS A 186 -17.37 -0.18 11.38
N LYS A 187 -18.38 -0.33 10.55
CA LYS A 187 -18.79 0.61 9.47
C LYS A 187 -17.67 0.91 8.46
N LEU A 188 -16.64 0.08 8.40
CA LEU A 188 -15.50 0.28 7.50
C LEU A 188 -15.89 0.00 6.05
N PRO A 189 -15.45 0.81 5.08
CA PRO A 189 -15.65 0.57 3.67
C PRO A 189 -14.83 -0.64 3.18
N ARG A 190 -15.25 -1.20 2.03
CA ARG A 190 -14.63 -2.41 1.44
C ARG A 190 -13.17 -2.23 1.04
N CYS A 191 -12.69 -1.00 0.84
CA CYS A 191 -11.29 -0.75 0.50
C CYS A 191 -10.31 -1.29 1.57
N TYR A 192 -10.72 -1.36 2.83
CA TYR A 192 -9.90 -1.93 3.91
C TYR A 192 -9.76 -3.46 3.86
N ILE A 193 -10.50 -4.17 3.00
CA ILE A 193 -10.33 -5.61 2.79
C ILE A 193 -8.90 -5.92 2.29
N LYS A 194 -8.30 -5.05 1.47
CA LYS A 194 -6.91 -5.22 1.03
C LYS A 194 -5.94 -5.18 2.21
N VAL A 195 -6.15 -4.26 3.15
CA VAL A 195 -5.36 -4.12 4.37
C VAL A 195 -5.46 -5.39 5.21
N LEU A 196 -6.68 -5.87 5.44
CA LEU A 196 -6.93 -7.10 6.19
C LEU A 196 -6.30 -8.32 5.52
N ARG A 197 -6.44 -8.46 4.19
CA ARG A 197 -5.85 -9.56 3.42
C ARG A 197 -4.33 -9.62 3.58
N VAL A 198 -3.64 -8.50 3.44
CA VAL A 198 -2.18 -8.44 3.60
C VAL A 198 -1.78 -8.76 5.03
N ALA A 199 -2.45 -8.14 6.01
CA ALA A 199 -2.14 -8.35 7.41
C ALA A 199 -2.32 -9.81 7.84
N THR A 200 -3.44 -10.44 7.44
CA THR A 200 -3.77 -11.81 7.82
C THR A 200 -2.86 -12.84 7.16
N LEU A 201 -2.56 -12.70 5.86
CA LEU A 201 -1.73 -13.67 5.16
C LEU A 201 -0.24 -13.58 5.54
N LEU A 202 0.20 -12.45 6.08
CA LEU A 202 1.60 -12.22 6.44
C LEU A 202 1.83 -12.01 7.95
N HIS A 203 0.81 -12.20 8.82
CA HIS A 203 0.91 -11.91 10.25
C HIS A 203 2.03 -12.70 10.95
N ASP A 204 2.30 -13.91 10.49
CA ASP A 204 3.32 -14.82 11.03
C ASP A 204 4.65 -14.81 10.27
N SER A 205 4.82 -13.96 9.26
CA SER A 205 6.08 -13.87 8.48
C SER A 205 7.31 -13.62 9.37
N GLY A 206 7.12 -12.94 10.50
CA GLY A 206 8.17 -12.65 11.47
C GLY A 206 8.67 -13.87 12.24
N MET A 207 7.93 -14.97 12.26
CA MET A 207 8.35 -16.22 12.90
C MET A 207 9.64 -16.79 12.26
N ARG A 208 9.87 -16.47 10.98
CA ARG A 208 11.11 -16.82 10.28
C ARG A 208 12.36 -16.14 10.87
N ILE A 209 12.19 -15.01 11.54
CA ILE A 209 13.27 -14.31 12.25
C ILE A 209 13.37 -14.85 13.68
N LYS A 210 12.26 -14.78 14.43
CA LYS A 210 12.19 -15.24 15.83
C LYS A 210 10.74 -15.38 16.26
N TYR A 211 10.43 -16.43 17.02
CA TYR A 211 9.09 -16.66 17.59
C TYR A 211 8.65 -15.53 18.55
N TYR A 212 9.54 -15.15 19.49
CA TYR A 212 9.22 -14.08 20.43
C TYR A 212 9.18 -12.72 19.71
N ASP A 213 8.11 -11.97 19.97
CA ASP A 213 7.83 -10.67 19.34
C ASP A 213 7.71 -10.74 17.80
N HIS A 214 7.36 -11.91 17.23
CA HIS A 214 7.23 -12.08 15.78
C HIS A 214 6.26 -11.09 15.14
N HIS A 215 5.22 -10.62 15.85
CA HIS A 215 4.32 -9.59 15.38
C HIS A 215 5.06 -8.29 14.97
N LYS A 216 6.10 -7.89 15.70
CA LYS A 216 6.96 -6.75 15.35
C LYS A 216 7.79 -7.06 14.11
N HIS A 217 8.34 -8.27 14.03
CA HIS A 217 9.08 -8.71 12.84
C HIS A 217 8.19 -8.82 11.61
N SER A 218 6.96 -9.33 11.75
CA SER A 218 5.98 -9.38 10.66
C SER A 218 5.62 -7.98 10.16
N SER A 219 5.37 -7.04 11.07
CA SER A 219 5.14 -5.65 10.73
C SER A 219 6.32 -5.05 9.96
N TYR A 220 7.55 -5.28 10.41
CA TYR A 220 8.77 -4.84 9.71
C TYR A 220 8.89 -5.47 8.31
N ILE A 221 8.65 -6.76 8.20
CA ILE A 221 8.69 -7.49 6.93
C ILE A 221 7.67 -6.90 5.95
N ILE A 222 6.42 -6.71 6.37
CA ILE A 222 5.37 -6.15 5.53
C ILE A 222 5.77 -4.76 5.01
N LEU A 223 6.28 -3.89 5.88
CA LEU A 223 6.71 -2.53 5.50
C LEU A 223 7.88 -2.50 4.52
N ASN A 224 8.77 -3.47 4.59
CA ASN A 224 10.01 -3.46 3.81
C ASN A 224 10.01 -4.48 2.65
N SER A 225 8.92 -5.22 2.45
CA SER A 225 8.76 -6.13 1.32
C SER A 225 8.22 -5.43 0.10
N ASN A 226 8.66 -5.87 -1.08
CA ASN A 226 8.14 -5.37 -2.35
C ASN A 226 6.77 -5.99 -2.66
N LEU A 227 5.71 -5.50 -2.01
CA LEU A 227 4.35 -5.86 -2.32
C LEU A 227 3.81 -4.97 -3.45
N TYR A 228 3.39 -5.61 -4.54
CA TYR A 228 2.75 -4.93 -5.66
C TYR A 228 1.22 -4.98 -5.54
N GLY A 229 0.52 -4.04 -6.15
CA GLY A 229 -0.95 -3.99 -6.13
C GLY A 229 -1.57 -3.38 -4.86
N ILE A 230 -0.76 -2.74 -4.01
CA ILE A 230 -1.21 -2.06 -2.79
C ILE A 230 -0.65 -0.63 -2.70
N SER A 231 -1.39 0.30 -2.11
CA SER A 231 -0.91 1.67 -1.88
C SER A 231 0.05 1.73 -0.68
N HIS A 232 0.90 2.77 -0.62
CA HIS A 232 1.78 3.00 0.53
C HIS A 232 1.00 3.10 1.84
N LYS A 233 -0.14 3.83 1.82
CA LYS A 233 -1.01 3.98 2.99
C LYS A 233 -1.55 2.62 3.45
N ASP A 234 -2.12 1.84 2.54
CA ASP A 234 -2.68 0.54 2.86
C ASP A 234 -1.61 -0.44 3.36
N LEU A 235 -0.39 -0.35 2.82
CA LEU A 235 0.74 -1.18 3.26
C LEU A 235 1.17 -0.83 4.69
N VAL A 236 1.25 0.48 5.02
CA VAL A 236 1.50 0.95 6.38
C VAL A 236 0.40 0.46 7.33
N MET A 237 -0.87 0.59 6.92
CA MET A 237 -2.00 0.09 7.73
C MET A 237 -1.92 -1.43 7.94
N ALA A 238 -1.63 -2.20 6.90
CA ALA A 238 -1.51 -3.66 6.99
C ALA A 238 -0.39 -4.08 7.93
N SER A 239 0.76 -3.39 7.89
CA SER A 239 1.86 -3.64 8.81
C SER A 239 1.47 -3.38 10.26
N MET A 240 0.72 -2.29 10.51
CA MET A 240 0.23 -1.96 11.85
C MET A 240 -0.83 -2.97 12.34
N VAL A 241 -1.74 -3.39 11.47
CA VAL A 241 -2.72 -4.44 11.79
C VAL A 241 -2.01 -5.76 12.15
N ALA A 242 -1.04 -6.19 11.36
CA ALA A 242 -0.24 -7.37 11.66
C ALA A 242 0.59 -7.19 12.95
N GLY A 243 1.16 -6.00 13.20
CA GLY A 243 1.83 -5.69 14.47
C GLY A 243 0.91 -5.75 15.69
N GLY A 244 -0.37 -5.42 15.49
CA GLY A 244 -1.39 -5.35 16.55
C GLY A 244 -2.05 -6.69 16.93
N HIS A 245 -1.75 -7.80 16.23
CA HIS A 245 -2.46 -9.06 16.47
C HIS A 245 -2.12 -9.71 17.83
N ARG A 246 -1.00 -9.40 18.46
CA ARG A 246 -0.63 -9.90 19.80
C ARG A 246 -0.64 -8.86 20.91
N LYS A 247 -0.17 -7.65 20.63
CA LYS A 247 -0.11 -6.56 21.62
C LYS A 247 -0.54 -5.25 20.98
N ASN A 248 -1.38 -4.46 21.68
CA ASN A 248 -1.81 -3.15 21.20
C ASN A 248 -0.73 -2.06 21.42
N GLU A 249 0.49 -2.30 20.98
CA GLU A 249 1.60 -1.36 21.09
C GLU A 249 1.67 -0.43 19.85
N PHE A 250 0.56 0.26 19.53
CA PHE A 250 0.54 1.27 18.45
C PHE A 250 1.31 2.56 18.78
N ASN A 251 1.88 2.64 19.98
CA ASN A 251 2.68 3.77 20.44
C ASN A 251 4.18 3.58 20.23
N ASP A 252 4.60 2.56 19.50
CA ASP A 252 6.01 2.39 19.17
C ASP A 252 6.49 3.59 18.33
N VAL A 253 7.61 4.16 18.74
CA VAL A 253 8.23 5.33 18.07
C VAL A 253 8.41 5.11 16.56
N GLU A 254 8.61 3.85 16.15
CA GLU A 254 8.71 3.48 14.75
C GLU A 254 7.43 3.76 13.94
N PHE A 255 6.24 3.63 14.54
CA PHE A 255 4.98 3.90 13.88
C PHE A 255 4.63 5.39 13.86
N LEU A 256 5.13 6.18 14.79
CA LEU A 256 4.86 7.62 14.85
C LEU A 256 5.29 8.35 13.58
N LYS A 257 6.37 7.91 12.92
CA LYS A 257 6.84 8.52 11.67
C LYS A 257 5.84 8.36 10.51
N TYR A 258 5.02 7.29 10.54
CA TYR A 258 4.03 7.03 9.49
C TYR A 258 2.68 7.69 9.78
N ARG A 259 2.49 8.27 10.97
CA ARG A 259 1.22 8.90 11.38
C ARG A 259 0.78 10.01 10.41
N VAL A 260 1.74 10.69 9.79
CA VAL A 260 1.48 11.74 8.78
C VAL A 260 0.81 11.22 7.50
N MET A 261 0.81 9.91 7.27
CA MET A 261 0.17 9.26 6.12
C MET A 261 -1.25 8.78 6.40
N LEU A 262 -1.69 8.84 7.66
CA LEU A 262 -2.93 8.24 8.15
C LEU A 262 -3.87 9.30 8.68
N THR A 263 -5.16 9.16 8.37
CA THR A 263 -6.24 9.93 9.00
C THR A 263 -6.62 9.31 10.34
N ASP A 264 -7.48 9.99 11.11
CA ASP A 264 -8.00 9.42 12.37
C ASP A 264 -8.91 8.21 12.10
N GLU A 265 -9.65 8.22 10.99
CA GLU A 265 -10.44 7.08 10.52
C GLU A 265 -9.56 5.87 10.17
N ASP A 266 -8.40 6.10 9.53
CA ASP A 266 -7.44 5.04 9.25
C ASP A 266 -6.90 4.40 10.55
N VAL A 267 -6.62 5.21 11.57
CA VAL A 267 -6.16 4.72 12.89
C VAL A 267 -7.24 3.92 13.61
N ASP A 268 -8.48 4.38 13.54
CA ASP A 268 -9.62 3.62 14.09
C ASP A 268 -9.83 2.30 13.34
N ALA A 269 -9.70 2.31 12.00
CA ALA A 269 -9.74 1.12 11.17
C ALA A 269 -8.63 0.12 11.54
N ILE A 270 -7.38 0.57 11.72
CA ILE A 270 -6.27 -0.28 12.18
C ILE A 270 -6.62 -0.97 13.49
N ARG A 271 -7.14 -0.23 14.48
CA ARG A 271 -7.53 -0.80 15.77
C ARG A 271 -8.59 -1.89 15.63
N LYS A 272 -9.64 -1.62 14.85
CA LYS A 272 -10.72 -2.58 14.59
C LYS A 272 -10.25 -3.82 13.85
N LEU A 273 -9.45 -3.64 12.79
CA LEU A 273 -8.92 -4.75 12.00
C LEU A 273 -7.92 -5.61 12.79
N SER A 274 -7.10 -5.01 13.67
CA SER A 274 -6.19 -5.75 14.54
C SER A 274 -6.93 -6.68 15.51
N VAL A 275 -8.07 -6.23 16.03
CA VAL A 275 -8.91 -7.08 16.89
C VAL A 275 -9.56 -8.21 16.10
N ILE A 276 -10.02 -7.96 14.86
CA ILE A 276 -10.52 -9.01 13.97
C ILE A 276 -9.45 -10.06 13.74
N LEU A 277 -8.24 -9.64 13.35
CA LEU A 277 -7.13 -10.57 13.10
C LEU A 277 -6.78 -11.38 14.36
N ARG A 278 -6.70 -10.74 15.51
CA ARG A 278 -6.39 -11.38 16.79
C ARG A 278 -7.39 -12.47 17.15
N ILE A 279 -8.69 -12.20 17.02
CA ILE A 279 -9.74 -13.19 17.29
C ILE A 279 -9.67 -14.33 16.27
N ALA A 280 -9.48 -14.02 14.99
CA ALA A 280 -9.36 -15.02 13.93
C ALA A 280 -8.13 -15.93 14.13
N GLU A 281 -6.98 -15.37 14.54
CA GLU A 281 -5.78 -16.16 14.90
C GLU A 281 -6.04 -17.05 16.11
N SER A 282 -6.72 -16.52 17.15
CA SER A 282 -7.10 -17.30 18.30
C SER A 282 -8.03 -18.47 17.94
N PHE A 283 -8.92 -18.29 16.98
CA PHE A 283 -9.81 -19.33 16.49
C PHE A 283 -9.11 -20.46 15.71
N ASP A 284 -7.86 -20.29 15.33
CA ASP A 284 -7.02 -21.34 14.76
C ASP A 284 -5.72 -21.54 15.56
N ARG A 285 -5.83 -21.39 16.89
CA ARG A 285 -4.68 -21.46 17.81
C ARG A 285 -3.91 -22.76 17.74
N SER A 286 -4.60 -23.87 17.57
CA SER A 286 -3.99 -25.20 17.41
C SER A 286 -3.51 -25.48 15.99
N MET A 287 -3.77 -24.59 15.03
CA MET A 287 -3.51 -24.76 13.59
C MET A 287 -4.19 -26.02 13.00
N SER A 288 -5.33 -26.40 13.58
CA SER A 288 -6.08 -27.61 13.22
C SER A 288 -7.34 -27.32 12.40
N GLY A 289 -7.69 -26.04 12.19
CA GLY A 289 -8.87 -25.63 11.43
C GLY A 289 -10.19 -26.04 12.08
N LEU A 290 -10.25 -26.20 13.42
CA LEU A 290 -11.42 -26.72 14.13
C LEU A 290 -12.65 -25.80 14.02
N ILE A 291 -12.46 -24.49 13.99
CA ILE A 291 -13.55 -23.52 13.82
C ILE A 291 -13.71 -23.22 12.34
N THR A 292 -14.81 -23.69 11.76
CA THR A 292 -15.08 -23.60 10.32
C THR A 292 -15.99 -22.43 9.96
N GLY A 293 -16.80 -21.94 10.92
CA GLY A 293 -17.74 -20.85 10.69
C GLY A 293 -17.97 -19.98 11.93
N ILE A 294 -18.33 -18.72 11.68
CA ILE A 294 -18.61 -17.74 12.73
C ILE A 294 -19.87 -16.96 12.36
N ASN A 295 -20.83 -16.91 13.27
CA ASN A 295 -22.01 -16.08 13.17
C ASN A 295 -22.07 -15.11 14.36
N CYS A 296 -22.30 -13.81 14.11
CA CYS A 296 -22.30 -12.78 15.16
C CYS A 296 -23.67 -12.15 15.31
N ASP A 297 -24.20 -12.20 16.53
CA ASP A 297 -25.40 -11.46 16.94
C ASP A 297 -25.01 -10.24 17.78
N VAL A 298 -25.48 -9.07 17.39
CA VAL A 298 -25.28 -7.83 18.15
C VAL A 298 -26.50 -7.56 18.99
N LEU A 299 -26.40 -7.77 20.30
CA LEU A 299 -27.52 -7.68 21.27
C LEU A 299 -27.18 -6.68 22.38
N GLY A 300 -27.89 -5.55 22.40
CA GLY A 300 -27.68 -4.53 23.43
C GLY A 300 -26.18 -4.12 23.52
N ASP A 301 -25.58 -4.38 24.68
CA ASP A 301 -24.17 -4.05 24.95
C ASP A 301 -23.18 -5.19 24.68
N SER A 302 -23.66 -6.32 24.13
CA SER A 302 -22.86 -7.51 23.85
C SER A 302 -22.87 -7.86 22.35
N VAL A 303 -21.81 -8.52 21.93
CA VAL A 303 -21.71 -9.29 20.66
C VAL A 303 -21.52 -10.75 21.03
N ILE A 304 -22.43 -11.59 20.59
CA ILE A 304 -22.36 -13.04 20.76
C ILE A 304 -21.82 -13.64 19.46
N MET A 305 -20.62 -14.21 19.51
CA MET A 305 -20.03 -14.97 18.41
C MET A 305 -20.36 -16.45 18.60
N LYS A 306 -21.14 -17.01 17.69
CA LYS A 306 -21.46 -18.44 17.63
C LYS A 306 -20.50 -19.09 16.66
N THR A 307 -19.76 -20.08 17.15
CA THR A 307 -18.77 -20.82 16.35
C THR A 307 -19.33 -22.14 15.84
N GLU A 308 -19.01 -22.48 14.58
CA GLU A 308 -19.24 -23.81 14.01
C GLU A 308 -17.94 -24.58 14.14
N THR A 309 -17.95 -25.75 14.83
CA THR A 309 -16.75 -26.47 15.19
C THR A 309 -16.76 -27.92 14.72
N GLU A 310 -15.61 -28.43 14.27
CA GLU A 310 -15.38 -29.83 13.92
C GLU A 310 -14.60 -30.57 15.02
N GLY A 311 -14.98 -30.36 16.30
CA GLY A 311 -14.32 -30.98 17.45
C GLY A 311 -14.30 -30.10 18.67
N ASP A 312 -13.45 -30.40 19.64
CA ASP A 312 -13.31 -29.62 20.88
C ASP A 312 -12.43 -28.37 20.60
N ALA A 313 -13.08 -27.22 20.47
CA ALA A 313 -12.45 -25.92 20.24
C ALA A 313 -12.32 -25.09 21.53
N SER A 314 -12.31 -25.73 22.70
CA SER A 314 -12.25 -25.05 24.01
C SER A 314 -11.00 -24.18 24.15
N LEU A 315 -9.88 -24.58 23.55
CA LEU A 315 -8.61 -23.83 23.56
C LEU A 315 -8.77 -22.52 22.75
N GLU A 316 -9.30 -22.62 21.55
CA GLU A 316 -9.51 -21.53 20.61
C GLU A 316 -10.47 -20.48 21.19
N ILE A 317 -11.60 -20.94 21.73
CA ILE A 317 -12.60 -20.07 22.35
C ILE A 317 -12.02 -19.35 23.58
N LYS A 318 -11.28 -20.08 24.43
CA LYS A 318 -10.64 -19.47 25.60
C LYS A 318 -9.59 -18.43 25.21
N ASP A 319 -8.77 -18.70 24.19
CA ASP A 319 -7.76 -17.77 23.70
C ASP A 319 -8.42 -16.53 23.09
N ALA A 320 -9.46 -16.69 22.28
CA ALA A 320 -10.22 -15.59 21.69
C ALA A 320 -10.88 -14.68 22.76
N LEU A 321 -11.45 -15.27 23.82
CA LEU A 321 -12.02 -14.53 24.95
C LEU A 321 -10.98 -13.71 25.72
N SER A 322 -9.69 -14.05 25.65
CA SER A 322 -8.63 -13.23 26.22
C SER A 322 -8.53 -11.84 25.59
N SER A 323 -9.08 -11.66 24.40
CA SER A 323 -9.14 -10.39 23.65
C SER A 323 -10.40 -9.55 23.92
N SER A 324 -11.22 -9.91 24.91
CA SER A 324 -12.50 -9.22 25.21
C SER A 324 -12.30 -7.74 25.56
N ASN A 325 -11.21 -7.38 26.25
CA ASN A 325 -10.92 -5.99 26.59
C ASN A 325 -10.58 -5.15 25.36
N GLU A 326 -9.80 -5.72 24.44
CA GLU A 326 -9.44 -5.07 23.18
C GLU A 326 -10.66 -4.94 22.28
N PHE A 327 -11.50 -5.96 22.22
CA PHE A 327 -12.76 -5.93 21.51
C PHE A 327 -13.65 -4.80 22.02
N ARG A 328 -13.81 -4.70 23.35
CA ARG A 328 -14.59 -3.62 23.97
C ARG A 328 -14.04 -2.23 23.66
N ARG A 329 -12.71 -2.05 23.67
CA ARG A 329 -12.07 -0.79 23.31
C ARG A 329 -12.26 -0.40 21.85
N ALA A 330 -12.29 -1.39 20.94
CA ALA A 330 -12.41 -1.15 19.49
C ALA A 330 -13.88 -0.97 19.06
N TYR A 331 -14.80 -1.70 19.67
CA TYR A 331 -16.19 -1.78 19.20
C TYR A 331 -17.22 -1.20 20.19
N GLY A 332 -16.82 -0.87 21.42
CA GLY A 332 -17.72 -0.38 22.46
C GLY A 332 -18.71 -1.43 22.98
N LYS A 333 -18.44 -2.73 22.76
CA LYS A 333 -19.32 -3.84 23.10
C LYS A 333 -18.56 -4.93 23.86
N ASN A 334 -19.25 -5.67 24.72
CA ASN A 334 -18.70 -6.86 25.36
C ASN A 334 -18.66 -8.02 24.34
N LEU A 335 -17.69 -8.90 24.48
CA LEU A 335 -17.54 -10.10 23.65
C LEU A 335 -17.96 -11.33 24.43
N GLU A 336 -18.86 -12.12 23.86
CA GLU A 336 -19.25 -13.46 24.30
C GLU A 336 -19.05 -14.43 23.14
N ILE A 337 -18.54 -15.64 23.42
CA ILE A 337 -18.26 -16.66 22.38
C ILE A 337 -18.93 -17.97 22.85
N LEU A 338 -19.72 -18.58 21.95
CA LEU A 338 -20.45 -19.82 22.15
C LEU A 338 -20.06 -20.87 21.12
#